data_40dd8b3e26d762e07ac025f860a639b1
#
_entry.id   40dd8b3e26d762e07ac025f860a639b1
#
_cell.length_a   1.000
_cell.length_b   1.000
_cell.length_c   1.000
_cell.angle_alpha   90.00
_cell.angle_beta   90.00
_cell.angle_gamma   90.00
#
_symmetry.space_group_name_H-M   'P 1'
#
loop_
_entity.id
_entity.type
_entity.pdbx_description
1 polymer ?
#
loop_
_entity_poly.entity_id
_entity_poly.type
_entity_poly.pdbx_seq_one_letter_code
_entity_poly.pdbx_strand_id
1 'polypeptide(L)'
;MSLIKSISGFRGTLGGKPGDNLTPVDVVKFAAAFGTWVISRKGKKVVIGRDARISGEMVSTLVSSTLQALGLDVVDLGLSTTPTVEIAVPLEKAGGGIILTASHNPGEWNALKLLNEKGEFISAADGAAVLRLAEADNFSFAEVNKLGKYTRNDSYIKKHIDLILKSKWVDVKAIKKAKFTIAVDAVNSTGGISVPP
;
A
#
# COMPACT_ATOMS: atom_id res chain seq x y z
N MET A 1 -6.86 -23.27 4.54
CA MET A 1 -6.10 -22.12 5.12
C MET A 1 -5.25 -21.50 4.03
N SER A 2 -5.47 -20.21 3.70
CA SER A 2 -4.71 -19.50 2.66
C SER A 2 -4.01 -18.26 3.21
N LEU A 3 -4.25 -17.87 4.49
CA LEU A 3 -3.62 -16.70 5.09
C LEU A 3 -2.11 -16.95 5.29
N ILE A 4 -1.32 -16.17 4.57
CA ILE A 4 0.14 -16.20 4.64
C ILE A 4 0.59 -14.93 5.34
N LYS A 5 1.25 -15.10 6.47
CA LYS A 5 1.89 -14.04 7.24
C LYS A 5 3.38 -14.08 6.91
N SER A 6 3.87 -13.04 6.28
CA SER A 6 5.29 -12.93 5.89
C SER A 6 5.91 -11.66 6.44
N ILE A 7 7.22 -11.60 6.42
CA ILE A 7 7.98 -10.43 6.87
C ILE A 7 7.70 -9.16 6.06
N SER A 8 7.21 -9.28 4.82
CA SER A 8 6.90 -8.15 3.94
C SER A 8 5.40 -7.81 3.88
N GLY A 9 4.57 -8.54 4.62
CA GLY A 9 3.12 -8.30 4.67
C GLY A 9 2.27 -9.55 4.77
N PHE A 10 0.99 -9.36 4.58
CA PHE A 10 -0.06 -10.35 4.80
C PHE A 10 -0.85 -10.57 3.52
N ARG A 11 -1.03 -11.81 3.11
CA ARG A 11 -1.82 -12.15 1.90
C ARG A 11 -2.70 -13.37 2.13
N GLY A 12 -3.80 -13.44 1.43
CA GLY A 12 -4.71 -14.59 1.47
C GLY A 12 -5.88 -14.43 0.52
N THR A 13 -6.69 -15.48 0.41
CA THR A 13 -7.98 -15.40 -0.27
C THR A 13 -8.98 -14.63 0.59
N LEU A 14 -9.78 -13.77 -0.04
CA LEU A 14 -10.81 -12.99 0.66
C LEU A 14 -11.99 -13.89 1.04
N GLY A 15 -12.54 -13.67 2.24
CA GLY A 15 -13.67 -14.46 2.77
C GLY A 15 -13.23 -15.62 3.66
N GLY A 16 -14.16 -16.50 4.02
CA GLY A 16 -13.89 -17.63 4.89
C GLY A 16 -13.84 -17.28 6.38
N LYS A 17 -12.96 -17.93 7.14
CA LYS A 17 -12.84 -17.76 8.58
C LYS A 17 -11.67 -16.86 8.94
N PRO A 18 -11.82 -15.97 9.95
CA PRO A 18 -10.69 -15.19 10.49
C PRO A 18 -9.53 -16.10 10.91
N GLY A 19 -8.31 -15.70 10.57
CA GLY A 19 -7.10 -16.46 10.83
C GLY A 19 -6.78 -17.57 9.83
N ASP A 20 -7.76 -18.08 9.09
CA ASP A 20 -7.56 -19.07 8.02
C ASP A 20 -7.42 -18.42 6.65
N ASN A 21 -8.09 -17.31 6.44
CA ASN A 21 -8.15 -16.54 5.21
C ASN A 21 -7.91 -15.05 5.52
N LEU A 22 -7.77 -14.21 4.49
CA LEU A 22 -7.71 -12.77 4.66
C LEU A 22 -9.15 -12.21 4.76
N THR A 23 -9.72 -12.25 5.93
CA THR A 23 -11.06 -11.70 6.19
C THR A 23 -11.01 -10.21 6.53
N PRO A 24 -12.16 -9.48 6.53
CA PRO A 24 -12.20 -8.11 7.02
C PRO A 24 -11.61 -7.92 8.43
N VAL A 25 -11.81 -8.89 9.33
CA VAL A 25 -11.24 -8.86 10.68
C VAL A 25 -9.71 -8.93 10.64
N ASP A 26 -9.16 -9.80 9.79
CA ASP A 26 -7.70 -9.91 9.61
C ASP A 26 -7.12 -8.63 9.00
N VAL A 27 -7.82 -8.02 8.01
CA VAL A 27 -7.40 -6.74 7.42
C VAL A 27 -7.30 -5.65 8.48
N VAL A 28 -8.34 -5.49 9.32
CA VAL A 28 -8.35 -4.51 10.41
C VAL A 28 -7.21 -4.80 11.39
N LYS A 29 -7.04 -6.05 11.81
CA LYS A 29 -5.99 -6.47 12.75
C LYS A 29 -4.59 -6.14 12.23
N PHE A 30 -4.29 -6.49 10.98
CA PHE A 30 -2.97 -6.23 10.38
C PHE A 30 -2.74 -4.75 10.10
N ALA A 31 -3.76 -4.00 9.70
CA ALA A 31 -3.69 -2.56 9.56
C ALA A 31 -3.42 -1.87 10.90
N ALA A 32 -4.07 -2.33 11.98
CA ALA A 32 -3.86 -1.82 13.33
C ALA A 32 -2.44 -2.13 13.84
N ALA A 33 -1.94 -3.33 13.60
CA ALA A 33 -0.58 -3.72 13.96
C ALA A 33 0.47 -2.85 13.24
N PHE A 34 0.32 -2.68 11.92
CA PHE A 34 1.22 -1.82 11.17
C PHE A 34 1.13 -0.35 11.59
N GLY A 35 -0.08 0.17 11.78
CA GLY A 35 -0.27 1.55 12.26
C GLY A 35 0.37 1.78 13.64
N THR A 36 0.24 0.82 14.56
CA THR A 36 0.89 0.87 15.88
C THR A 36 2.41 0.85 15.75
N TRP A 37 2.96 0.04 14.83
CA TRP A 37 4.39 0.03 14.52
C TRP A 37 4.85 1.39 13.96
N VAL A 38 4.10 2.01 13.06
CA VAL A 38 4.40 3.36 12.52
C VAL A 38 4.41 4.40 13.65
N ILE A 39 3.43 4.37 14.56
CA ILE A 39 3.34 5.29 15.71
C ILE A 39 4.54 5.11 16.64
N SER A 40 4.96 3.88 16.94
CA SER A 40 6.12 3.60 17.80
C SER A 40 7.41 4.20 17.26
N ARG A 41 7.48 4.43 15.94
CA ARG A 41 8.58 5.11 15.23
C ARG A 41 8.35 6.61 15.03
N LYS A 42 7.37 7.19 15.74
CA LYS A 42 6.97 8.62 15.66
C LYS A 42 6.37 9.03 14.31
N GLY A 43 5.95 8.07 13.49
CA GLY A 43 5.20 8.34 12.25
C GLY A 43 3.80 8.85 12.57
N LYS A 44 3.30 9.78 11.75
CA LYS A 44 1.97 10.40 11.91
C LYS A 44 1.09 10.23 10.68
N LYS A 45 1.62 9.68 9.61
CA LYS A 45 0.96 9.56 8.31
C LYS A 45 1.32 8.23 7.66
N VAL A 46 0.37 7.65 6.93
CA VAL A 46 0.57 6.46 6.09
C VAL A 46 0.03 6.74 4.69
N VAL A 47 0.79 6.34 3.68
CA VAL A 47 0.34 6.35 2.28
C VAL A 47 -0.24 4.99 1.96
N ILE A 48 -1.39 4.97 1.28
CA ILE A 48 -1.96 3.73 0.75
C ILE A 48 -2.18 3.82 -0.76
N GLY A 49 -2.10 2.69 -1.45
CA GLY A 49 -2.46 2.58 -2.84
C GLY A 49 -2.85 1.14 -3.17
N ARG A 50 -3.61 0.93 -4.23
CA ARG A 50 -4.14 -0.39 -4.58
C ARG A 50 -4.08 -0.70 -6.07
N ASP A 51 -4.09 -1.98 -6.41
CA ASP A 51 -4.37 -2.44 -7.76
C ASP A 51 -5.89 -2.46 -8.06
N ALA A 52 -6.27 -2.96 -9.24
CA ALA A 52 -7.66 -2.97 -9.70
C ALA A 52 -8.44 -4.25 -9.28
N ARG A 53 -8.00 -5.00 -8.28
CA ARG A 53 -8.74 -6.18 -7.76
C ARG A 53 -10.12 -5.77 -7.26
N ILE A 54 -11.12 -6.62 -7.50
CA ILE A 54 -12.52 -6.40 -7.09
C ILE A 54 -12.62 -6.07 -5.60
N SER A 55 -11.84 -6.76 -4.75
CA SER A 55 -11.81 -6.55 -3.30
C SER A 55 -11.03 -5.29 -2.88
N GLY A 56 -10.32 -4.62 -3.80
CA GLY A 56 -9.37 -3.56 -3.49
C GLY A 56 -9.99 -2.38 -2.77
N GLU A 57 -11.18 -1.95 -3.19
CA GLU A 57 -11.87 -0.80 -2.57
C GLU A 57 -12.33 -1.11 -1.13
N MET A 58 -12.94 -2.27 -0.93
CA MET A 58 -13.36 -2.71 0.40
C MET A 58 -12.16 -2.84 1.35
N VAL A 59 -11.06 -3.46 0.91
CA VAL A 59 -9.85 -3.61 1.71
C VAL A 59 -9.22 -2.23 2.01
N SER A 60 -9.18 -1.33 1.03
CA SER A 60 -8.67 0.04 1.20
C SER A 60 -9.48 0.83 2.23
N THR A 61 -10.80 0.69 2.21
CA THR A 61 -11.70 1.34 3.18
C THR A 61 -11.44 0.84 4.60
N LEU A 62 -11.30 -0.46 4.81
CA LEU A 62 -11.00 -1.05 6.11
C LEU A 62 -9.64 -0.59 6.63
N VAL A 63 -8.62 -0.60 5.78
CA VAL A 63 -7.26 -0.16 6.13
C VAL A 63 -7.24 1.31 6.49
N SER A 64 -7.81 2.18 5.65
CA SER A 64 -7.81 3.63 5.89
C SER A 64 -8.57 4.01 7.15
N SER A 65 -9.76 3.43 7.37
CA SER A 65 -10.56 3.69 8.58
C SER A 65 -9.84 3.23 9.85
N THR A 66 -9.17 2.07 9.80
CA THR A 66 -8.39 1.54 10.92
C THR A 66 -7.20 2.46 11.27
N LEU A 67 -6.46 2.93 10.25
CA LEU A 67 -5.35 3.84 10.47
C LEU A 67 -5.81 5.20 11.02
N GLN A 68 -6.93 5.73 10.52
CA GLN A 68 -7.53 6.94 11.08
C GLN A 68 -7.94 6.75 12.55
N ALA A 69 -8.52 5.60 12.88
CA ALA A 69 -8.90 5.26 14.25
C ALA A 69 -7.69 5.19 15.22
N LEU A 70 -6.49 4.91 14.71
CA LEU A 70 -5.24 4.99 15.47
C LEU A 70 -4.68 6.42 15.60
N GLY A 71 -5.31 7.42 14.98
CA GLY A 71 -4.83 8.80 14.95
C GLY A 71 -3.79 9.08 13.86
N LEU A 72 -3.65 8.19 12.88
CA LEU A 72 -2.74 8.39 11.74
C LEU A 72 -3.47 9.05 10.57
N ASP A 73 -2.87 10.08 10.00
CA ASP A 73 -3.32 10.64 8.73
C ASP A 73 -3.11 9.62 7.60
N VAL A 74 -4.06 9.53 6.68
CA VAL A 74 -4.02 8.64 5.53
C VAL A 74 -4.02 9.44 4.24
N VAL A 75 -3.06 9.17 3.37
CA VAL A 75 -3.04 9.66 1.99
C VAL A 75 -3.31 8.47 1.07
N ASP A 76 -4.51 8.43 0.51
CA ASP A 76 -4.93 7.39 -0.43
C ASP A 76 -4.65 7.81 -1.88
N LEU A 77 -3.80 7.08 -2.55
CA LEU A 77 -3.45 7.28 -3.96
C LEU A 77 -4.46 6.63 -4.92
N GLY A 78 -5.40 5.84 -4.40
CA GLY A 78 -6.33 5.05 -5.18
C GLY A 78 -5.66 3.98 -6.03
N LEU A 79 -6.11 3.83 -7.25
CA LEU A 79 -5.47 2.95 -8.24
C LEU A 79 -4.06 3.43 -8.51
N SER A 80 -3.09 2.58 -8.16
CA SER A 80 -1.67 2.96 -8.19
C SER A 80 -0.78 1.75 -8.40
N THR A 81 0.39 1.96 -8.95
CA THR A 81 1.40 0.90 -9.04
C THR A 81 2.23 0.82 -7.75
N THR A 82 2.81 -0.34 -7.49
CA THR A 82 3.73 -0.52 -6.35
C THR A 82 4.81 0.57 -6.30
N PRO A 83 5.60 0.83 -7.37
CA PRO A 83 6.64 1.85 -7.31
C PRO A 83 6.08 3.28 -7.16
N THR A 84 4.85 3.54 -7.58
CA THR A 84 4.22 4.85 -7.33
C THR A 84 3.95 5.06 -5.82
N VAL A 85 3.52 4.03 -5.11
CA VAL A 85 3.33 4.09 -3.65
C VAL A 85 4.67 4.24 -2.93
N GLU A 86 5.70 3.47 -3.35
CA GLU A 86 7.06 3.55 -2.82
C GLU A 86 7.63 4.97 -2.90
N ILE A 87 7.47 5.64 -4.05
CA ILE A 87 7.89 7.03 -4.25
C ILE A 87 7.05 8.02 -3.42
N ALA A 88 5.77 7.78 -3.27
CA ALA A 88 4.87 8.68 -2.56
C ALA A 88 5.17 8.75 -1.05
N VAL A 89 5.60 7.65 -0.43
CA VAL A 89 5.90 7.58 1.00
C VAL A 89 6.89 8.65 1.44
N PRO A 90 8.12 8.73 0.90
CA PRO A 90 9.07 9.78 1.29
C PRO A 90 8.63 11.18 0.84
N LEU A 91 7.97 11.32 -0.32
CA LEU A 91 7.46 12.62 -0.78
C LEU A 91 6.39 13.19 0.15
N GLU A 92 5.55 12.36 0.73
CA GLU A 92 4.56 12.73 1.74
C GLU A 92 5.15 12.86 3.15
N LYS A 93 6.43 12.53 3.35
CA LYS A 93 7.07 12.41 4.66
C LYS A 93 6.25 11.50 5.58
N ALA A 94 5.72 10.42 5.03
CA ALA A 94 4.92 9.45 5.75
C ALA A 94 5.81 8.53 6.58
N GLY A 95 5.28 8.00 7.69
CA GLY A 95 5.98 7.03 8.53
C GLY A 95 6.00 5.63 7.92
N GLY A 96 5.27 5.41 6.83
CA GLY A 96 5.24 4.17 6.07
C GLY A 96 4.15 4.15 5.01
N GLY A 97 4.01 3.02 4.33
CA GLY A 97 3.00 2.83 3.30
C GLY A 97 2.42 1.42 3.27
N ILE A 98 1.24 1.28 2.70
CA ILE A 98 0.61 -0.02 2.43
C ILE A 98 0.22 -0.10 0.96
N ILE A 99 0.66 -1.17 0.29
CA ILE A 99 0.23 -1.49 -1.06
C ILE A 99 -0.74 -2.66 -1.01
N LEU A 100 -1.95 -2.43 -1.50
CA LEU A 100 -3.03 -3.42 -1.53
C LEU A 100 -3.01 -4.13 -2.89
N THR A 101 -2.29 -5.23 -2.96
CA THR A 101 -2.12 -6.02 -4.19
C THR A 101 -1.59 -7.41 -3.89
N ALA A 102 -2.18 -8.41 -4.49
CA ALA A 102 -1.67 -9.78 -4.46
C ALA A 102 -0.83 -10.16 -5.70
N SER A 103 -0.34 -9.15 -6.46
CA SER A 103 0.55 -9.34 -7.62
C SER A 103 -0.08 -10.28 -8.67
N HIS A 104 0.54 -11.43 -8.94
CA HIS A 104 0.12 -12.44 -9.92
C HIS A 104 -0.85 -13.50 -9.37
N ASN A 105 -1.23 -13.42 -8.09
CA ASN A 105 -2.21 -14.36 -7.55
C ASN A 105 -3.60 -14.16 -8.20
N PRO A 106 -4.45 -15.21 -8.25
CA PRO A 106 -5.80 -15.12 -8.78
C PRO A 106 -6.67 -14.03 -8.15
N GLY A 107 -7.81 -13.73 -8.78
CA GLY A 107 -8.66 -12.59 -8.43
C GLY A 107 -9.22 -12.57 -7.01
N GLU A 108 -9.42 -13.75 -6.42
CA GLU A 108 -9.89 -13.93 -5.04
C GLU A 108 -8.84 -13.59 -3.96
N TRP A 109 -7.57 -13.42 -4.34
CA TRP A 109 -6.50 -13.04 -3.42
C TRP A 109 -6.40 -11.52 -3.26
N ASN A 110 -5.99 -11.09 -2.06
CA ASN A 110 -5.48 -9.75 -1.84
C ASN A 110 -4.35 -9.79 -0.79
N ALA A 111 -3.66 -8.66 -0.62
CA ALA A 111 -2.60 -8.56 0.37
C ALA A 111 -2.39 -7.12 0.84
N LEU A 112 -1.83 -6.99 2.05
CA LEU A 112 -1.27 -5.77 2.59
C LEU A 112 0.25 -5.91 2.52
N LYS A 113 0.91 -5.24 1.60
CA LYS A 113 2.36 -5.14 1.52
C LYS A 113 2.82 -3.88 2.22
N LEU A 114 3.78 -4.02 3.13
CA LEU A 114 4.15 -2.97 4.07
C LEU A 114 5.46 -2.29 3.67
N LEU A 115 5.48 -0.96 3.71
CA LEU A 115 6.63 -0.12 3.40
C LEU A 115 7.07 0.67 4.63
N ASN A 116 8.38 0.89 4.77
CA ASN A 116 8.96 1.79 5.76
C ASN A 116 8.87 3.27 5.33
N GLU A 117 9.39 4.17 6.13
CA GLU A 117 9.40 5.63 5.88
C GLU A 117 10.20 6.06 4.64
N LYS A 118 11.04 5.18 4.11
CA LYS A 118 11.82 5.42 2.88
C LYS A 118 11.08 4.96 1.62
N GLY A 119 9.92 4.32 1.76
CA GLY A 119 9.19 3.69 0.67
C GLY A 119 9.75 2.32 0.26
N GLU A 120 10.61 1.72 1.07
CA GLU A 120 11.14 0.37 0.87
C GLU A 120 10.26 -0.65 1.60
N PHE A 121 10.24 -1.91 1.15
CA PHE A 121 9.62 -2.97 1.93
C PHE A 121 10.25 -3.04 3.32
N ILE A 122 9.44 -3.28 4.35
CA ILE A 122 9.93 -3.39 5.72
C ILE A 122 10.94 -4.53 5.86
N SER A 123 11.89 -4.37 6.77
CA SER A 123 12.90 -5.39 7.07
C SER A 123 12.27 -6.63 7.75
N ALA A 124 13.02 -7.73 7.76
CA ALA A 124 12.62 -8.94 8.50
C ALA A 124 12.36 -8.66 9.98
N ALA A 125 13.18 -7.81 10.61
CA ALA A 125 13.03 -7.42 12.01
C ALA A 125 11.77 -6.61 12.25
N ASP A 126 11.46 -5.65 11.34
CA ASP A 126 10.25 -4.84 11.40
C ASP A 126 9.00 -5.69 11.15
N GLY A 127 9.05 -6.59 10.16
CA GLY A 127 7.96 -7.53 9.88
C GLY A 127 7.65 -8.43 11.08
N ALA A 128 8.68 -8.94 11.76
CA ALA A 128 8.51 -9.69 12.99
C ALA A 128 7.92 -8.84 14.14
N ALA A 129 8.25 -7.56 14.20
CA ALA A 129 7.66 -6.63 15.18
C ALA A 129 6.16 -6.41 14.90
N VAL A 130 5.78 -6.18 13.64
CA VAL A 130 4.37 -6.03 13.24
C VAL A 130 3.58 -7.32 13.51
N LEU A 131 4.17 -8.49 13.24
CA LEU A 131 3.53 -9.78 13.55
C LEU A 131 3.25 -9.96 15.04
N ARG A 132 4.23 -9.65 15.92
CA ARG A 132 4.03 -9.69 17.38
C ARG A 132 2.92 -8.75 17.83
N LEU A 133 2.83 -7.54 17.27
CA LEU A 133 1.74 -6.61 17.56
C LEU A 133 0.39 -7.18 17.14
N ALA A 134 0.31 -7.80 15.97
CA ALA A 134 -0.89 -8.46 15.50
C ALA A 134 -1.29 -9.65 16.39
N GLU A 135 -0.34 -10.45 16.86
CA GLU A 135 -0.60 -11.60 17.74
C GLU A 135 -1.04 -11.19 19.14
N ALA A 136 -0.44 -10.13 19.67
CA ALA A 136 -0.80 -9.60 20.99
C ALA A 136 -2.20 -8.97 21.02
N ASP A 137 -2.76 -8.58 19.88
CA ASP A 137 -4.07 -7.95 19.71
C ASP A 137 -4.29 -6.74 20.65
N ASN A 138 -3.18 -6.05 20.97
CA ASN A 138 -3.17 -4.93 21.93
C ASN A 138 -2.94 -3.62 21.18
N PHE A 139 -4.04 -3.02 20.72
CA PHE A 139 -4.05 -1.76 20.00
C PHE A 139 -4.71 -0.66 20.83
N SER A 140 -4.14 0.54 20.82
CA SER A 140 -4.74 1.71 21.46
C SER A 140 -5.27 2.64 20.36
N PHE A 141 -6.58 2.78 20.30
CA PHE A 141 -7.24 3.67 19.35
C PHE A 141 -7.36 5.08 19.92
N ALA A 142 -7.38 6.06 19.03
CA ALA A 142 -7.44 7.46 19.37
C ALA A 142 -8.85 7.87 19.83
N GLU A 143 -8.93 8.87 20.73
CA GLU A 143 -10.18 9.55 21.05
C GLU A 143 -10.73 10.29 19.82
N VAL A 144 -12.04 10.54 19.77
CA VAL A 144 -12.74 11.13 18.62
C VAL A 144 -12.12 12.44 18.12
N ASN A 145 -11.58 13.27 19.00
CA ASN A 145 -10.94 14.54 18.67
C ASN A 145 -9.48 14.39 18.18
N LYS A 146 -8.93 13.16 18.18
CA LYS A 146 -7.57 12.82 17.76
C LYS A 146 -7.53 11.86 16.58
N LEU A 147 -8.67 11.60 15.95
CA LEU A 147 -8.73 10.76 14.75
C LEU A 147 -7.87 11.35 13.62
N GLY A 148 -7.23 10.47 12.88
CA GLY A 148 -6.44 10.85 11.70
C GLY A 148 -7.33 11.36 10.56
N LYS A 149 -6.75 12.17 9.68
CA LYS A 149 -7.43 12.72 8.50
C LYS A 149 -7.27 11.76 7.32
N TYR A 150 -8.30 11.68 6.49
CA TYR A 150 -8.22 10.99 5.20
C TYR A 150 -8.13 12.01 4.07
N THR A 151 -7.19 11.79 3.15
CA THR A 151 -7.00 12.61 1.96
C THR A 151 -6.81 11.73 0.75
N ARG A 152 -7.59 11.94 -0.31
CA ARG A 152 -7.40 11.33 -1.62
C ARG A 152 -6.44 12.18 -2.45
N ASN A 153 -5.45 11.53 -3.10
CA ASN A 153 -4.48 12.21 -3.96
C ASN A 153 -4.13 11.39 -5.20
N ASP A 154 -4.83 11.63 -6.28
CA ASP A 154 -4.68 10.91 -7.56
C ASP A 154 -3.50 11.43 -8.43
N SER A 155 -2.74 12.42 -7.97
CA SER A 155 -1.67 13.05 -8.77
C SER A 155 -0.36 12.25 -8.83
N TYR A 156 -0.24 11.16 -8.06
CA TYR A 156 1.03 10.48 -7.86
C TYR A 156 1.54 9.68 -9.07
N ILE A 157 0.65 9.15 -9.91
CA ILE A 157 1.08 8.52 -11.19
C ILE A 157 1.81 9.56 -12.03
N LYS A 158 1.23 10.76 -12.19
CA LYS A 158 1.87 11.84 -12.95
C LYS A 158 3.19 12.29 -12.31
N LYS A 159 3.24 12.47 -10.99
CA LYS A 159 4.50 12.83 -10.29
C LYS A 159 5.57 11.78 -10.49
N HIS A 160 5.22 10.50 -10.47
CA HIS A 160 6.14 9.40 -10.71
C HIS A 160 6.70 9.45 -12.14
N ILE A 161 5.85 9.64 -13.15
CA ILE A 161 6.25 9.80 -14.55
C ILE A 161 7.20 11.00 -14.68
N ASP A 162 6.84 12.15 -14.10
CA ASP A 162 7.68 13.36 -14.15
C ASP A 162 9.08 13.12 -13.53
N LEU A 163 9.18 12.31 -12.47
CA LEU A 163 10.46 11.93 -11.86
C LEU A 163 11.28 11.02 -12.79
N ILE A 164 10.65 10.04 -13.45
CA ILE A 164 11.31 9.16 -14.41
C ILE A 164 11.88 9.99 -15.57
N LEU A 165 11.06 10.87 -16.16
CA LEU A 165 11.45 11.69 -17.31
C LEU A 165 12.57 12.69 -16.98
N LYS A 166 12.70 13.10 -15.71
CA LYS A 166 13.79 13.96 -15.21
C LYS A 166 15.05 13.19 -14.80
N SER A 167 14.98 11.86 -14.77
CA SER A 167 16.12 11.05 -14.36
C SER A 167 17.26 11.17 -15.38
N LYS A 168 18.50 11.31 -14.87
CA LYS A 168 19.70 11.31 -15.70
C LYS A 168 19.94 10.01 -16.52
N TRP A 169 19.24 8.95 -16.17
CA TRP A 169 19.31 7.65 -16.85
C TRP A 169 18.33 7.52 -18.01
N VAL A 170 17.45 8.51 -18.22
CA VAL A 170 16.40 8.48 -19.25
C VAL A 170 16.70 9.55 -20.29
N ASP A 171 17.16 9.13 -21.46
CA ASP A 171 17.32 10.03 -22.62
C ASP A 171 16.02 10.08 -23.44
N VAL A 172 15.13 10.98 -23.05
CA VAL A 172 13.83 11.19 -23.71
C VAL A 172 13.99 11.52 -25.21
N LYS A 173 15.07 12.24 -25.59
CA LYS A 173 15.31 12.62 -26.99
C LYS A 173 15.70 11.39 -27.83
N ALA A 174 16.57 10.54 -27.32
CA ALA A 174 16.96 9.29 -27.98
C ALA A 174 15.77 8.34 -28.13
N ILE A 175 14.96 8.18 -27.06
CA ILE A 175 13.76 7.34 -27.08
C ILE A 175 12.77 7.83 -28.14
N LYS A 176 12.46 9.13 -28.19
CA LYS A 176 11.57 9.70 -29.19
C LYS A 176 12.10 9.54 -30.62
N LYS A 177 13.42 9.68 -30.82
CA LYS A 177 14.10 9.50 -32.14
C LYS A 177 14.01 8.06 -32.63
N ALA A 178 14.01 7.10 -31.72
CA ALA A 178 13.97 5.66 -32.05
C ALA A 178 12.63 5.22 -32.66
N LYS A 179 11.53 5.98 -32.43
CA LYS A 179 10.18 5.69 -32.95
C LYS A 179 9.71 4.25 -32.69
N PHE A 180 9.94 3.75 -31.49
CA PHE A 180 9.50 2.41 -31.09
C PHE A 180 7.98 2.28 -31.20
N THR A 181 7.51 1.12 -31.63
CA THR A 181 6.12 0.69 -31.43
C THR A 181 6.09 -0.25 -30.24
N ILE A 182 5.33 0.08 -29.22
CA ILE A 182 5.26 -0.66 -27.95
C ILE A 182 3.85 -1.17 -27.76
N ALA A 183 3.69 -2.47 -27.52
CA ALA A 183 2.43 -3.09 -27.07
C ALA A 183 2.51 -3.36 -25.58
N VAL A 184 1.46 -2.97 -24.84
CA VAL A 184 1.37 -3.16 -23.39
C VAL A 184 0.10 -3.91 -23.06
N ASP A 185 0.23 -5.09 -22.46
CA ASP A 185 -0.88 -5.77 -21.78
C ASP A 185 -0.83 -5.48 -20.30
N ALA A 186 -1.79 -4.71 -19.83
CA ALA A 186 -1.90 -4.30 -18.43
C ALA A 186 -2.85 -5.17 -17.62
N VAL A 187 -3.32 -6.30 -18.17
CA VAL A 187 -4.29 -7.23 -17.57
C VAL A 187 -5.50 -6.53 -16.93
N ASN A 188 -5.97 -5.47 -17.59
CA ASN A 188 -7.04 -4.59 -17.12
C ASN A 188 -6.79 -4.00 -15.70
N SER A 189 -5.55 -3.74 -15.34
CA SER A 189 -5.15 -3.22 -14.03
C SER A 189 -4.41 -1.87 -14.15
N THR A 190 -3.74 -1.46 -13.08
CA THR A 190 -3.11 -0.13 -12.93
C THR A 190 -2.03 0.19 -13.98
N GLY A 191 -1.46 -0.83 -14.63
CA GLY A 191 -0.60 -0.62 -15.80
C GLY A 191 -1.28 0.14 -16.93
N GLY A 192 -2.61 -0.04 -17.12
CA GLY A 192 -3.39 0.66 -18.13
C GLY A 192 -3.54 2.16 -17.92
N ILE A 193 -3.36 2.65 -16.70
CA ILE A 193 -3.42 4.08 -16.38
C ILE A 193 -2.04 4.70 -16.11
N SER A 194 -1.01 3.89 -15.91
CA SER A 194 0.34 4.37 -15.55
C SER A 194 1.35 4.30 -16.68
N VAL A 195 1.18 3.39 -17.66
CA VAL A 195 2.13 3.21 -18.77
C VAL A 195 1.84 4.10 -19.97
N PRO A 196 0.57 4.30 -20.43
CA PRO A 196 0.30 5.12 -21.61
C PRO A 196 0.72 6.58 -21.53
N PRO A 197 0.61 7.29 -20.36
CA PRO A 197 1.08 8.67 -20.24
C PRO A 197 2.58 8.82 -20.36
#